data_9edebc668f34125785d93daba563e726
#
_entry.id   9edebc668f34125785d93daba563e726
#
_cell.length_a   1.000
_cell.length_b   1.000
_cell.length_c   1.000
_cell.angle_alpha   90.00
_cell.angle_beta   90.00
_cell.angle_gamma   90.00
#
_symmetry.space_group_name_H-M   'P 1'
#
loop_
_entity.id
_entity.type
_entity.pdbx_description
1 polymer ?
#
loop_
_entity_poly.entity_id
_entity_poly.type
_entity_poly.pdbx_seq_one_letter_code
_entity_poly.pdbx_strand_id
1 'polypeptide(L)'
;MERIQKYGPASEKLSNAQLELLELEPGVSNVEVQAESEREPLPAAPEQQQQRRKHPGRQELPAGLPRVERVLGCAPEQCTCQVCGQLTTVIGYDISEQLDLEPAKYFVLVTKREKRACQRCEQAGVSAAPLPVRIIDKALVSDRVVIDTVVSKYSDHLPLYRQSVILEREAGLEISRATLDGWVMRVGELLIPGVAVMRRELLGGGYIQADETPVDVQLHDGRGQNHQAYLWQYGRPGGGVVFDFRMGRGREGPKEFLGQFEGILQTDGYAAYEQVGGPKMVHACCWAHSRRKFIEATKLNPDDASATRIVARINDLFRIDALAREQNLDHAARHALRQERTRPLLETIRLEIEAARDVALPSSALGRAANYTLALWNKLTRFIEYPELELSNNLAENSMRPVSLSRKNWIHVGSRQAGPKVAAIVSIVETCRRMRIPIREYLAGTLPGLAGLSIQRLAEFTPEAWAARNR
;
A
#
# COMPACT_ATOMS: atom_id res chain seq x y z
N MET A 1 29.27 -25.86 -2.80
CA MET A 1 27.88 -26.02 -2.33
C MET A 1 27.74 -25.89 -0.81
N GLU A 2 28.62 -26.40 0.03
CA GLU A 2 28.54 -26.25 1.49
C GLU A 2 28.55 -24.80 2.03
N ARG A 3 29.22 -23.86 1.36
CA ARG A 3 29.20 -22.44 1.76
C ARG A 3 27.85 -21.75 1.54
N ILE A 4 27.10 -22.16 0.54
CA ILE A 4 25.77 -21.61 0.24
C ILE A 4 24.73 -22.11 1.25
N GLN A 5 24.85 -23.36 1.71
CA GLN A 5 23.95 -23.90 2.76
C GLN A 5 24.21 -23.31 4.16
N LYS A 6 25.42 -22.82 4.43
CA LYS A 6 25.83 -22.31 5.74
C LYS A 6 25.67 -20.78 5.88
N TYR A 7 25.62 -20.04 4.77
CA TYR A 7 25.61 -18.56 4.74
C TYR A 7 24.63 -17.98 3.72
N GLY A 8 23.73 -18.78 3.15
CA GLY A 8 22.62 -18.26 2.35
C GLY A 8 21.64 -17.48 3.22
N PRO A 9 21.00 -16.41 2.70
CA PRO A 9 20.11 -15.56 3.50
C PRO A 9 18.93 -16.36 3.99
N ALA A 10 18.89 -16.59 5.30
CA ALA A 10 17.77 -17.26 5.97
C ALA A 10 16.52 -16.38 6.09
N SER A 11 16.59 -15.12 5.68
CA SER A 11 15.47 -14.17 5.56
C SER A 11 15.93 -12.98 4.72
N GLU A 12 14.98 -12.25 4.10
CA GLU A 12 15.21 -10.94 3.48
C GLU A 12 15.55 -9.84 4.50
N LYS A 13 16.45 -10.10 5.44
CA LYS A 13 17.00 -9.05 6.28
C LYS A 13 17.92 -8.21 5.41
N LEU A 14 17.67 -6.91 5.38
CA LEU A 14 18.57 -5.96 4.75
C LEU A 14 19.97 -6.13 5.35
N SER A 15 20.99 -6.22 4.50
CA SER A 15 22.40 -6.26 4.95
C SER A 15 22.77 -4.91 5.58
N ASN A 16 23.79 -4.90 6.47
CA ASN A 16 24.27 -3.66 7.08
C ASN A 16 24.64 -2.59 6.03
N ALA A 17 25.18 -2.99 4.87
CA ALA A 17 25.46 -2.07 3.77
C ALA A 17 24.20 -1.50 3.10
N GLN A 18 23.08 -2.23 3.11
CA GLN A 18 21.78 -1.72 2.65
C GLN A 18 21.12 -0.82 3.70
N LEU A 19 21.36 -1.07 4.98
CA LEU A 19 20.94 -0.21 6.08
C LEU A 19 21.73 1.11 6.08
N GLU A 20 23.05 1.09 5.87
CA GLU A 20 23.90 2.28 5.69
C GLU A 20 23.48 3.14 4.49
N LEU A 21 23.01 2.52 3.40
CA LEU A 21 22.48 3.24 2.24
C LEU A 21 21.12 3.92 2.55
N LEU A 22 20.35 3.36 3.48
CA LEU A 22 19.10 3.94 3.99
C LEU A 22 19.36 5.08 4.97
N GLU A 23 20.50 5.07 5.67
CA GLU A 23 20.95 6.11 6.61
C GLU A 23 21.34 7.42 5.91
N LEU A 24 21.71 7.37 4.63
CA LEU A 24 22.13 8.53 3.84
C LEU A 24 20.97 9.33 3.22
N GLU A 25 19.70 8.93 3.42
CA GLU A 25 18.55 9.67 2.86
C GLU A 25 18.08 10.80 3.77
N PRO A 26 18.03 12.06 3.30
CA PRO A 26 17.48 13.16 4.06
C PRO A 26 15.96 12.97 4.24
N GLY A 27 15.53 12.80 5.49
CA GLY A 27 14.11 12.71 5.87
C GLY A 27 13.66 11.36 6.43
N VAL A 28 14.50 10.34 6.38
CA VAL A 28 14.30 9.08 7.13
C VAL A 28 15.38 9.03 8.20
N SER A 29 15.02 9.12 9.48
CA SER A 29 16.01 8.98 10.54
C SER A 29 16.44 7.52 10.66
N ASN A 30 17.73 7.29 10.93
CA ASN A 30 18.30 5.95 11.19
C ASN A 30 17.49 5.18 12.24
N VAL A 31 16.89 5.91 13.18
CA VAL A 31 16.02 5.39 14.23
C VAL A 31 14.71 4.81 13.67
N GLU A 32 14.16 5.39 12.60
CA GLU A 32 12.93 4.90 11.97
C GLU A 32 13.17 3.62 11.15
N VAL A 33 14.31 3.54 10.50
CA VAL A 33 14.72 2.35 9.74
C VAL A 33 15.06 1.21 10.69
N GLN A 34 15.75 1.49 11.77
CA GLN A 34 16.16 0.52 12.77
C GLN A 34 14.98 0.05 13.64
N ALA A 35 14.07 0.95 14.02
CA ALA A 35 12.84 0.58 14.72
C ALA A 35 11.91 -0.32 13.90
N GLU A 36 11.95 -0.21 12.57
CA GLU A 36 11.17 -1.07 11.68
C GLU A 36 11.87 -2.40 11.40
N SER A 37 13.21 -2.43 11.36
CA SER A 37 13.99 -3.69 11.20
C SER A 37 14.05 -4.51 12.50
N GLU A 38 13.94 -3.86 13.63
CA GLU A 38 13.94 -4.45 14.98
C GLU A 38 12.53 -4.62 15.56
N ARG A 39 11.49 -4.75 14.73
CA ARG A 39 10.19 -5.20 15.22
C ARG A 39 10.37 -6.58 15.85
N GLU A 40 10.72 -6.59 17.13
CA GLU A 40 10.60 -7.80 17.91
C GLU A 40 9.15 -8.29 17.85
N PRO A 41 8.94 -9.59 17.62
CA PRO A 41 7.65 -10.18 17.91
C PRO A 41 7.33 -9.84 19.38
N LEU A 42 6.09 -9.41 19.64
CA LEU A 42 5.58 -9.16 21.00
C LEU A 42 6.11 -10.24 21.94
N PRO A 43 6.66 -9.89 23.14
CA PRO A 43 7.17 -10.87 24.06
C PRO A 43 6.10 -11.94 24.29
N ALA A 44 6.46 -13.19 24.02
CA ALA A 44 5.58 -14.32 24.21
C ALA A 44 5.07 -14.32 25.65
N ALA A 45 3.78 -14.58 25.82
CA ALA A 45 3.20 -14.92 27.12
C ALA A 45 4.02 -16.05 27.76
N PRO A 46 4.10 -16.14 29.13
CA PRO A 46 4.91 -17.11 29.82
C PRO A 46 4.62 -18.51 29.26
N GLU A 47 5.65 -19.27 29.03
CA GLU A 47 5.71 -20.55 28.38
C GLU A 47 4.57 -21.51 28.79
N GLN A 48 3.45 -21.44 28.10
CA GLN A 48 2.73 -22.64 27.79
C GLN A 48 3.55 -23.32 26.71
N GLN A 49 3.99 -24.57 26.99
CA GLN A 49 4.74 -25.41 26.06
C GLN A 49 4.17 -25.25 24.66
N GLN A 50 4.85 -24.45 23.83
CA GLN A 50 4.50 -24.34 22.41
C GLN A 50 4.69 -25.75 21.83
N GLN A 51 3.57 -26.43 21.61
CA GLN A 51 3.59 -27.53 20.67
C GLN A 51 4.27 -27.00 19.41
N ARG A 52 5.43 -27.60 19.07
CA ARG A 52 6.17 -27.27 17.85
C ARG A 52 5.14 -27.22 16.73
N ARG A 53 4.85 -26.03 16.21
CA ARG A 53 4.00 -25.86 15.02
C ARG A 53 4.61 -26.78 13.98
N LYS A 54 3.87 -27.83 13.60
CA LYS A 54 4.25 -28.67 12.46
C LYS A 54 4.54 -27.70 11.33
N HIS A 55 5.71 -27.83 10.70
CA HIS A 55 6.05 -27.09 9.49
C HIS A 55 4.82 -27.16 8.58
N PRO A 56 4.20 -26.05 8.15
CA PRO A 56 3.13 -26.10 7.18
C PRO A 56 3.71 -26.90 6.00
N GLY A 57 3.17 -28.08 5.72
CA GLY A 57 3.60 -28.88 4.59
C GLY A 57 3.66 -28.05 3.31
N ARG A 58 4.10 -28.61 2.17
CA ARG A 58 4.05 -27.91 0.89
C ARG A 58 2.66 -27.29 0.74
N GLN A 59 2.60 -25.97 0.55
CA GLN A 59 1.35 -25.31 0.23
C GLN A 59 0.76 -25.95 -1.03
N GLU A 60 -0.51 -26.26 -1.00
CA GLU A 60 -1.23 -26.71 -2.19
C GLU A 60 -1.23 -25.59 -3.23
N LEU A 61 -0.96 -25.96 -4.48
CA LEU A 61 -0.99 -24.99 -5.56
C LEU A 61 -2.43 -24.55 -5.85
N PRO A 62 -2.70 -23.27 -6.12
CA PRO A 62 -4.05 -22.75 -6.34
C PRO A 62 -4.80 -23.54 -7.42
N ALA A 63 -6.03 -23.99 -7.11
CA ALA A 63 -6.84 -24.79 -8.02
C ALA A 63 -7.21 -24.05 -9.32
N GLY A 64 -7.26 -22.71 -9.29
CA GLY A 64 -7.58 -21.88 -10.45
C GLY A 64 -6.45 -21.73 -11.48
N LEU A 65 -5.24 -22.22 -11.20
CA LEU A 65 -4.14 -22.19 -12.17
C LEU A 65 -4.30 -23.33 -13.19
N PRO A 66 -4.04 -23.09 -14.49
CA PRO A 66 -4.01 -24.13 -15.50
C PRO A 66 -3.00 -25.24 -15.13
N ARG A 67 -3.37 -26.52 -15.35
CA ARG A 67 -2.46 -27.64 -15.23
C ARG A 67 -2.01 -28.06 -16.64
N VAL A 68 -0.69 -27.93 -16.88
CA VAL A 68 -0.07 -28.36 -18.13
C VAL A 68 0.67 -29.65 -17.83
N GLU A 69 0.20 -30.75 -18.44
CA GLU A 69 0.78 -32.08 -18.20
C GLU A 69 2.05 -32.29 -19.07
N ARG A 70 3.09 -32.80 -18.45
CA ARG A 70 4.29 -33.26 -19.12
C ARG A 70 4.55 -34.70 -18.74
N VAL A 71 4.37 -35.61 -19.69
CA VAL A 71 4.62 -37.05 -19.49
C VAL A 71 6.10 -37.32 -19.79
N LEU A 72 6.79 -37.90 -18.81
CA LEU A 72 8.15 -38.40 -18.96
C LEU A 72 8.06 -39.92 -19.17
N GLY A 73 8.42 -40.37 -20.37
CA GLY A 73 8.47 -41.78 -20.70
C GLY A 73 9.70 -42.49 -20.07
N CYS A 74 9.58 -43.78 -19.76
CA CYS A 74 10.71 -44.60 -19.34
C CYS A 74 11.74 -44.75 -20.45
N ALA A 75 13.03 -44.90 -20.09
CA ALA A 75 14.09 -45.20 -21.04
C ALA A 75 13.85 -46.59 -21.68
N PRO A 76 14.38 -46.84 -22.91
CA PRO A 76 14.14 -48.11 -23.62
C PRO A 76 14.48 -49.35 -22.79
N GLU A 77 15.54 -49.28 -21.98
CA GLU A 77 15.96 -50.36 -21.09
C GLU A 77 14.91 -50.69 -20.01
N GLN A 78 14.14 -49.71 -19.58
CA GLN A 78 13.07 -49.86 -18.56
C GLN A 78 11.74 -50.36 -19.17
N CYS A 79 11.59 -50.24 -20.49
CA CYS A 79 10.44 -50.70 -21.21
C CYS A 79 10.46 -52.20 -21.49
N THR A 80 11.53 -52.89 -21.15
CA THR A 80 11.72 -54.31 -21.37
C THR A 80 11.87 -55.06 -20.03
N CYS A 81 11.10 -56.13 -19.82
CA CYS A 81 11.21 -56.96 -18.64
C CYS A 81 12.57 -57.63 -18.54
N GLN A 82 13.30 -57.40 -17.49
CA GLN A 82 14.65 -57.98 -17.27
C GLN A 82 14.65 -59.50 -17.07
N VAL A 83 13.48 -60.12 -16.80
CA VAL A 83 13.37 -61.55 -16.58
C VAL A 83 12.98 -62.31 -17.86
N CYS A 84 11.98 -61.81 -18.61
CA CYS A 84 11.43 -62.54 -19.77
C CYS A 84 11.71 -61.84 -21.12
N GLY A 85 12.28 -60.64 -21.15
CA GLY A 85 12.60 -59.89 -22.37
C GLY A 85 11.39 -59.30 -23.09
N GLN A 86 10.17 -59.43 -22.55
CA GLN A 86 8.98 -58.83 -23.19
C GLN A 86 8.81 -57.35 -22.85
N LEU A 87 8.09 -56.62 -23.71
CA LEU A 87 7.75 -55.22 -23.44
C LEU A 87 6.81 -55.13 -22.24
N THR A 88 7.12 -54.20 -21.35
CA THR A 88 6.28 -53.85 -20.17
C THR A 88 5.17 -52.90 -20.57
N THR A 89 4.06 -52.90 -19.84
CA THR A 89 2.94 -51.94 -20.04
C THR A 89 2.95 -50.87 -18.99
N VAL A 90 2.51 -49.66 -19.34
CA VAL A 90 2.33 -48.56 -18.37
C VAL A 90 1.17 -48.93 -17.44
N ILE A 91 1.41 -48.94 -16.13
CA ILE A 91 0.42 -49.24 -15.09
C ILE A 91 -0.07 -48.04 -14.31
N GLY A 92 0.60 -46.89 -14.50
CA GLY A 92 0.29 -45.62 -13.83
C GLY A 92 1.39 -44.57 -13.96
N TYR A 93 1.23 -43.47 -13.28
CA TYR A 93 2.16 -42.38 -13.24
C TYR A 93 2.35 -41.91 -11.80
N ASP A 94 3.56 -41.62 -11.44
CA ASP A 94 3.89 -40.83 -10.25
C ASP A 94 3.70 -39.34 -10.60
N ILE A 95 2.75 -38.70 -9.93
CA ILE A 95 2.38 -37.32 -10.22
C ILE A 95 3.06 -36.38 -9.22
N SER A 96 3.74 -35.36 -9.75
CA SER A 96 4.24 -34.24 -8.97
C SER A 96 3.82 -32.92 -9.60
N GLU A 97 3.39 -31.98 -8.78
CA GLU A 97 3.03 -30.63 -9.23
C GLU A 97 4.12 -29.64 -8.85
N GLN A 98 4.45 -28.74 -9.77
CA GLN A 98 5.38 -27.63 -9.58
C GLN A 98 4.77 -26.36 -10.19
N LEU A 99 4.94 -25.20 -9.51
CA LEU A 99 4.62 -23.93 -10.13
C LEU A 99 5.66 -23.64 -11.22
N ASP A 100 5.17 -23.39 -12.42
CA ASP A 100 6.00 -23.02 -13.57
C ASP A 100 5.49 -21.72 -14.18
N LEU A 101 6.28 -21.06 -15.04
CA LEU A 101 5.91 -19.83 -15.74
C LEU A 101 6.36 -19.87 -17.20
N GLU A 102 5.55 -19.31 -18.08
CA GLU A 102 6.00 -18.83 -19.37
C GLU A 102 6.31 -17.33 -19.25
N PRO A 103 7.50 -16.87 -19.70
CA PRO A 103 7.80 -15.45 -19.74
C PRO A 103 6.73 -14.68 -20.54
N ALA A 104 6.52 -13.41 -20.21
CA ALA A 104 5.57 -12.56 -20.90
C ALA A 104 5.88 -12.54 -22.42
N LYS A 105 4.88 -12.88 -23.23
CA LYS A 105 5.01 -12.87 -24.70
C LYS A 105 4.31 -11.64 -25.27
N TYR A 106 5.08 -10.78 -25.93
CA TYR A 106 4.50 -9.68 -26.71
C TYR A 106 4.06 -10.20 -28.08
N PHE A 107 2.96 -9.65 -28.58
CA PHE A 107 2.44 -9.98 -29.91
C PHE A 107 1.77 -8.77 -30.57
N VAL A 108 1.70 -8.79 -31.88
CA VAL A 108 1.00 -7.74 -32.64
C VAL A 108 -0.48 -8.07 -32.74
N LEU A 109 -1.32 -7.22 -32.12
CA LEU A 109 -2.77 -7.32 -32.25
C LEU A 109 -3.21 -6.67 -33.55
N VAL A 110 -3.62 -7.49 -34.54
CA VAL A 110 -4.15 -7.02 -35.80
C VAL A 110 -5.68 -6.90 -35.71
N THR A 111 -6.20 -5.66 -35.69
CA THR A 111 -7.64 -5.41 -35.69
C THR A 111 -8.14 -5.16 -37.14
N LYS A 112 -8.94 -6.07 -37.66
CA LYS A 112 -9.59 -5.93 -38.95
C LYS A 112 -11.01 -5.39 -38.75
N ARG A 113 -11.29 -4.22 -39.30
CA ARG A 113 -12.63 -3.60 -39.30
C ARG A 113 -13.35 -3.92 -40.56
N GLU A 114 -14.54 -4.50 -40.43
CA GLU A 114 -15.38 -4.80 -41.56
C GLU A 114 -15.85 -3.50 -42.23
N LYS A 115 -15.75 -3.47 -43.56
CA LYS A 115 -16.31 -2.41 -44.41
C LYS A 115 -17.42 -3.00 -45.28
N ARG A 116 -18.55 -2.32 -45.35
CA ARG A 116 -19.71 -2.76 -46.13
C ARG A 116 -20.12 -1.67 -47.10
N ALA A 117 -20.43 -2.06 -48.30
CA ALA A 117 -21.02 -1.20 -49.33
C ALA A 117 -22.26 -1.86 -49.92
N CYS A 118 -23.26 -1.08 -50.32
CA CYS A 118 -24.39 -1.59 -51.03
C CYS A 118 -24.00 -1.80 -52.50
N GLN A 119 -24.19 -3.01 -53.02
CA GLN A 119 -23.88 -3.32 -54.44
C GLN A 119 -24.91 -2.74 -55.42
N ARG A 120 -26.10 -2.29 -54.94
CA ARG A 120 -27.18 -1.75 -55.78
C ARG A 120 -27.31 -0.23 -55.67
N CYS A 121 -26.82 0.40 -54.63
CA CYS A 121 -26.99 1.82 -54.36
C CYS A 121 -25.63 2.50 -54.33
N GLU A 122 -25.18 3.07 -55.45
CA GLU A 122 -23.90 3.76 -55.56
C GLU A 122 -23.81 4.98 -54.60
N GLN A 123 -24.95 5.59 -54.28
CA GLN A 123 -25.01 6.79 -53.39
C GLN A 123 -24.96 6.46 -51.88
N ALA A 124 -25.06 5.18 -51.47
CA ALA A 124 -25.13 4.80 -50.08
C ALA A 124 -23.77 4.86 -49.35
N GLY A 125 -22.67 5.05 -50.11
CA GLY A 125 -21.32 5.13 -49.56
C GLY A 125 -20.84 3.82 -48.91
N VAL A 126 -19.72 3.90 -48.19
CA VAL A 126 -19.11 2.77 -47.47
C VAL A 126 -19.28 2.98 -45.98
N SER A 127 -19.91 2.04 -45.28
CA SER A 127 -19.95 2.00 -43.83
C SER A 127 -18.79 1.13 -43.27
N ALA A 128 -18.21 1.50 -42.14
CA ALA A 128 -17.19 0.71 -41.48
C ALA A 128 -17.54 0.51 -40.01
N ALA A 129 -17.22 -0.67 -39.48
CA ALA A 129 -17.39 -0.94 -38.07
C ALA A 129 -16.68 0.14 -37.18
N PRO A 130 -17.28 0.61 -36.07
CA PRO A 130 -16.68 1.64 -35.24
C PRO A 130 -15.36 1.14 -34.65
N LEU A 131 -14.45 2.07 -34.33
CA LEU A 131 -13.26 1.74 -33.53
C LEU A 131 -13.68 1.52 -32.08
N PRO A 132 -13.07 0.54 -31.40
CA PRO A 132 -13.24 0.42 -29.96
C PRO A 132 -12.68 1.68 -29.26
N VAL A 133 -13.32 2.08 -28.16
CA VAL A 133 -12.83 3.17 -27.32
C VAL A 133 -11.52 2.74 -26.69
N ARG A 134 -10.54 3.65 -26.65
CA ARG A 134 -9.19 3.38 -26.15
C ARG A 134 -8.77 4.41 -25.12
N ILE A 135 -7.83 4.04 -24.25
CA ILE A 135 -7.21 4.94 -23.27
C ILE A 135 -6.45 6.07 -23.96
N ILE A 136 -5.74 5.73 -25.04
CA ILE A 136 -4.98 6.66 -25.86
C ILE A 136 -5.33 6.41 -27.33
N ASP A 137 -5.92 7.41 -27.96
CA ASP A 137 -6.26 7.35 -29.38
C ASP A 137 -4.99 7.19 -30.23
N LYS A 138 -5.07 6.34 -31.25
CA LYS A 138 -4.00 6.11 -32.23
C LYS A 138 -2.65 5.67 -31.62
N ALA A 139 -2.62 5.20 -30.35
CA ALA A 139 -1.39 4.68 -29.77
C ALA A 139 -0.88 3.45 -30.55
N LEU A 140 0.45 3.33 -30.63
CA LEU A 140 1.12 2.17 -31.22
C LEU A 140 0.83 0.87 -30.43
N VAL A 141 0.60 0.97 -29.14
CA VAL A 141 0.37 -0.14 -28.22
C VAL A 141 -1.10 -0.28 -27.84
N SER A 142 -1.50 -1.47 -27.41
CA SER A 142 -2.84 -1.72 -26.87
C SER A 142 -3.00 -1.12 -25.47
N ASP A 143 -4.25 -0.98 -25.03
CA ASP A 143 -4.57 -0.52 -23.66
C ASP A 143 -3.96 -1.41 -22.58
N ARG A 144 -3.77 -2.71 -22.86
CA ARG A 144 -3.09 -3.64 -21.94
C ARG A 144 -1.66 -3.23 -21.63
N VAL A 145 -0.91 -2.80 -22.65
CA VAL A 145 0.48 -2.34 -22.48
C VAL A 145 0.52 -1.03 -21.72
N VAL A 146 -0.42 -0.11 -21.96
CA VAL A 146 -0.54 1.15 -21.18
C VAL A 146 -0.82 0.84 -19.70
N ILE A 147 -1.78 -0.04 -19.43
CA ILE A 147 -2.14 -0.46 -18.07
C ILE A 147 -0.96 -1.14 -17.38
N ASP A 148 -0.29 -2.06 -18.09
CA ASP A 148 0.87 -2.77 -17.54
C ASP A 148 2.01 -1.80 -17.20
N THR A 149 2.25 -0.79 -18.03
CA THR A 149 3.22 0.28 -17.75
C THR A 149 2.92 1.02 -16.44
N VAL A 150 1.67 1.36 -16.18
CA VAL A 150 1.25 2.05 -14.96
C VAL A 150 1.36 1.14 -13.73
N VAL A 151 0.89 -0.10 -13.84
CA VAL A 151 0.93 -1.08 -12.74
C VAL A 151 2.38 -1.41 -12.39
N SER A 152 3.21 -1.71 -13.38
CA SER A 152 4.63 -1.98 -13.17
C SER A 152 5.35 -0.81 -12.49
N LYS A 153 4.98 0.45 -12.81
CA LYS A 153 5.61 1.62 -12.18
C LYS A 153 5.17 1.83 -10.73
N TYR A 154 3.89 1.73 -10.42
CA TYR A 154 3.33 2.16 -9.13
C TYR A 154 2.98 1.02 -8.17
N SER A 155 2.74 -0.20 -8.68
CA SER A 155 2.52 -1.40 -7.86
C SER A 155 3.81 -2.21 -7.70
N ASP A 156 4.55 -2.39 -8.82
CA ASP A 156 5.73 -3.26 -8.86
C ASP A 156 7.03 -2.45 -8.72
N HIS A 157 6.93 -1.12 -8.54
CA HIS A 157 8.03 -0.17 -8.33
C HIS A 157 9.09 -0.16 -9.44
N LEU A 158 8.72 -0.55 -10.67
CA LEU A 158 9.62 -0.63 -11.82
C LEU A 158 9.70 0.71 -12.56
N PRO A 159 10.82 1.42 -12.56
CA PRO A 159 10.95 2.73 -13.20
C PRO A 159 10.86 2.65 -14.72
N LEU A 160 10.36 3.71 -15.36
CA LEU A 160 10.10 3.73 -16.80
C LEU A 160 11.33 3.45 -17.67
N TYR A 161 12.53 3.85 -17.21
CA TYR A 161 13.75 3.56 -17.97
C TYR A 161 14.05 2.06 -18.06
N ARG A 162 13.75 1.28 -17.00
CA ARG A 162 13.87 -0.18 -17.02
C ARG A 162 12.79 -0.81 -17.89
N GLN A 163 11.57 -0.28 -17.83
CA GLN A 163 10.48 -0.75 -18.68
C GLN A 163 10.80 -0.55 -20.17
N SER A 164 11.40 0.60 -20.54
CA SER A 164 11.88 0.85 -21.91
C SER A 164 12.88 -0.21 -22.37
N VAL A 165 13.88 -0.52 -21.52
CA VAL A 165 14.88 -1.56 -21.82
C VAL A 165 14.25 -2.96 -21.91
N ILE A 166 13.27 -3.28 -21.06
CA ILE A 166 12.56 -4.56 -21.10
C ILE A 166 11.77 -4.68 -22.41
N LEU A 167 11.04 -3.64 -22.84
CA LEU A 167 10.29 -3.64 -24.08
C LEU A 167 11.20 -3.83 -25.30
N GLU A 168 12.36 -3.19 -25.31
CA GLU A 168 13.35 -3.38 -26.35
C GLU A 168 13.87 -4.83 -26.39
N ARG A 169 14.25 -5.37 -25.24
CA ARG A 169 14.81 -6.72 -25.10
C ARG A 169 13.78 -7.82 -25.43
N GLU A 170 12.54 -7.69 -24.94
CA GLU A 170 11.55 -8.76 -25.02
C GLU A 170 10.66 -8.64 -26.28
N ALA A 171 10.42 -7.43 -26.78
CA ALA A 171 9.54 -7.17 -27.91
C ALA A 171 10.29 -6.66 -29.15
N GLY A 172 11.57 -6.34 -29.06
CA GLY A 172 12.33 -5.71 -30.15
C GLY A 172 11.81 -4.31 -30.49
N LEU A 173 11.11 -3.62 -29.55
CA LEU A 173 10.47 -2.34 -29.78
C LEU A 173 11.06 -1.27 -28.88
N GLU A 174 11.75 -0.31 -29.46
CA GLU A 174 12.29 0.84 -28.75
C GLU A 174 11.18 1.87 -28.48
N ILE A 175 10.83 2.05 -27.20
CA ILE A 175 9.86 3.05 -26.74
C ILE A 175 10.55 3.97 -25.76
N SER A 176 10.58 5.26 -26.06
CA SER A 176 11.26 6.25 -25.21
C SER A 176 10.60 6.40 -23.84
N ARG A 177 11.38 6.77 -22.81
CA ARG A 177 10.86 7.11 -21.49
C ARG A 177 9.78 8.20 -21.55
N ALA A 178 9.95 9.18 -22.42
CA ALA A 178 8.98 10.27 -22.59
C ALA A 178 7.63 9.76 -23.09
N THR A 179 7.63 8.78 -24.00
CA THR A 179 6.41 8.12 -24.47
C THR A 179 5.72 7.35 -23.36
N LEU A 180 6.47 6.56 -22.59
CA LEU A 180 5.95 5.81 -21.43
C LEU A 180 5.39 6.78 -20.37
N ASP A 181 6.09 7.88 -20.09
CA ASP A 181 5.63 8.91 -19.16
C ASP A 181 4.33 9.57 -19.65
N GLY A 182 4.23 9.87 -20.96
CA GLY A 182 3.00 10.38 -21.55
C GLY A 182 1.80 9.45 -21.33
N TRP A 183 1.99 8.12 -21.42
CA TRP A 183 0.92 7.15 -21.10
C TRP A 183 0.52 7.19 -19.63
N VAL A 184 1.51 7.20 -18.74
CA VAL A 184 1.28 7.30 -17.29
C VAL A 184 0.52 8.58 -16.94
N MET A 185 0.96 9.71 -17.49
CA MET A 185 0.32 11.02 -17.25
C MET A 185 -1.11 11.06 -17.81
N ARG A 186 -1.38 10.41 -18.94
CA ARG A 186 -2.73 10.31 -19.50
C ARG A 186 -3.65 9.46 -18.59
N VAL A 187 -3.19 8.34 -18.11
CA VAL A 187 -3.95 7.51 -17.17
C VAL A 187 -4.24 8.29 -15.89
N GLY A 188 -3.22 8.96 -15.32
CA GLY A 188 -3.41 9.79 -14.12
C GLY A 188 -4.46 10.88 -14.31
N GLU A 189 -4.46 11.55 -15.45
CA GLU A 189 -5.47 12.55 -15.80
C GLU A 189 -6.89 11.98 -15.85
N LEU A 190 -7.06 10.82 -16.46
CA LEU A 190 -8.36 10.13 -16.53
C LEU A 190 -8.89 9.71 -15.17
N LEU A 191 -8.00 9.39 -14.23
CA LEU A 191 -8.37 8.92 -12.88
C LEU A 191 -8.75 10.06 -11.92
N ILE A 192 -8.31 11.31 -12.14
CA ILE A 192 -8.58 12.45 -11.24
C ILE A 192 -10.07 12.59 -10.91
N PRO A 193 -11.02 12.58 -11.87
CA PRO A 193 -12.43 12.74 -11.55
C PRO A 193 -12.98 11.57 -10.68
N GLY A 194 -12.53 10.35 -10.91
CA GLY A 194 -12.90 9.18 -10.11
C GLY A 194 -12.39 9.29 -8.66
N VAL A 195 -11.14 9.76 -8.50
CA VAL A 195 -10.55 10.01 -7.17
C VAL A 195 -11.27 11.15 -6.44
N ALA A 196 -11.78 12.17 -7.15
CA ALA A 196 -12.62 13.19 -6.55
C ALA A 196 -13.94 12.64 -6.02
N VAL A 197 -14.50 11.60 -6.65
CA VAL A 197 -15.65 10.84 -6.11
C VAL A 197 -15.25 10.08 -4.85
N MET A 198 -14.14 9.34 -4.88
CA MET A 198 -13.62 8.62 -3.70
C MET A 198 -13.40 9.55 -2.52
N ARG A 199 -12.88 10.77 -2.75
CA ARG A 199 -12.75 11.80 -1.71
C ARG A 199 -14.12 12.15 -1.10
N ARG A 200 -15.14 12.37 -1.92
CA ARG A 200 -16.49 12.69 -1.42
C ARG A 200 -17.08 11.54 -0.58
N GLU A 201 -16.90 10.31 -1.04
CA GLU A 201 -17.33 9.11 -0.32
C GLU A 201 -16.60 8.96 1.03
N LEU A 202 -15.29 9.24 1.05
CA LEU A 202 -14.47 9.22 2.26
C LEU A 202 -14.94 10.29 3.26
N LEU A 203 -15.18 11.52 2.81
CA LEU A 203 -15.65 12.62 3.62
C LEU A 203 -17.12 12.46 4.09
N GLY A 204 -17.90 11.63 3.43
CA GLY A 204 -19.24 11.22 3.87
C GLY A 204 -19.22 10.17 4.98
N GLY A 205 -18.06 9.60 5.29
CA GLY A 205 -17.88 8.63 6.37
C GLY A 205 -17.66 9.29 7.74
N GLY A 206 -17.63 8.47 8.79
CA GLY A 206 -17.48 8.94 10.19
C GLY A 206 -16.03 8.98 10.69
N TYR A 207 -15.07 8.32 10.01
CA TYR A 207 -13.71 8.16 10.51
C TYR A 207 -12.66 8.15 9.40
N ILE A 208 -11.64 8.98 9.54
CA ILE A 208 -10.51 9.12 8.63
C ILE A 208 -9.19 9.03 9.41
N GLN A 209 -8.27 8.24 8.92
CA GLN A 209 -6.85 8.27 9.30
C GLN A 209 -6.07 9.06 8.26
N ALA A 210 -5.17 9.93 8.70
CA ALA A 210 -4.34 10.73 7.81
C ALA A 210 -2.87 10.71 8.21
N ASP A 211 -2.03 10.86 7.19
CA ASP A 211 -0.57 10.93 7.30
C ASP A 211 -0.02 11.66 6.06
N GLU A 212 1.25 12.08 6.06
CA GLU A 212 1.89 12.71 4.91
C GLU A 212 3.33 12.24 4.74
N THR A 213 3.80 12.26 3.48
CA THR A 213 5.18 11.90 3.13
C THR A 213 5.76 12.90 2.14
N PRO A 214 7.04 13.31 2.28
CA PRO A 214 7.67 14.19 1.31
C PRO A 214 7.88 13.46 -0.02
N VAL A 215 7.76 14.20 -1.12
CA VAL A 215 8.14 13.79 -2.47
C VAL A 215 8.86 14.94 -3.16
N ASP A 216 9.93 14.64 -3.87
CA ASP A 216 10.64 15.66 -4.64
C ASP A 216 9.92 15.95 -5.94
N VAL A 217 9.89 17.22 -6.32
CA VAL A 217 9.32 17.70 -7.57
C VAL A 217 10.37 18.45 -8.36
N GLN A 218 10.55 18.08 -9.62
CA GLN A 218 11.43 18.80 -10.51
C GLN A 218 10.79 20.13 -10.92
N LEU A 219 11.44 21.23 -10.60
CA LEU A 219 11.06 22.57 -11.05
C LEU A 219 12.12 23.08 -12.00
N HIS A 220 11.68 23.57 -13.18
CA HIS A 220 12.56 24.19 -14.16
C HIS A 220 12.62 25.72 -13.91
N ASP A 221 12.94 26.11 -12.67
CA ASP A 221 13.00 27.50 -12.21
C ASP A 221 14.43 28.08 -12.14
N GLY A 222 15.38 27.35 -12.68
CA GLY A 222 16.80 27.76 -12.72
C GLY A 222 17.59 27.51 -11.42
N ARG A 223 16.97 27.00 -10.35
CA ARG A 223 17.65 26.77 -9.06
C ARG A 223 18.51 25.52 -9.04
N GLY A 224 18.37 24.61 -10.00
CA GLY A 224 19.14 23.36 -10.07
C GLY A 224 18.84 22.34 -8.95
N GLN A 225 17.80 22.58 -8.15
CA GLN A 225 17.39 21.73 -7.04
C GLN A 225 15.92 21.35 -7.16
N ASN A 226 15.60 20.11 -6.73
CA ASN A 226 14.21 19.67 -6.61
C ASN A 226 13.53 20.43 -5.47
N HIS A 227 12.23 20.69 -5.64
CA HIS A 227 11.39 21.23 -4.59
C HIS A 227 10.77 20.08 -3.78
N GLN A 228 10.85 20.15 -2.46
CA GLN A 228 10.19 19.18 -1.59
C GLN A 228 8.69 19.51 -1.50
N ALA A 229 7.87 18.66 -2.13
CA ALA A 229 6.42 18.66 -2.03
C ALA A 229 5.96 17.49 -1.14
N TYR A 230 4.67 17.30 -0.98
CA TYR A 230 4.10 16.27 -0.10
C TYR A 230 2.94 15.55 -0.77
N LEU A 231 2.86 14.25 -0.52
CA LEU A 231 1.68 13.43 -0.70
C LEU A 231 1.02 13.25 0.67
N TRP A 232 -0.20 13.75 0.78
CA TRP A 232 -1.07 13.60 1.95
C TRP A 232 -2.00 12.43 1.70
N GLN A 233 -2.04 11.48 2.63
CA GLN A 233 -2.89 10.31 2.56
C GLN A 233 -4.07 10.48 3.50
N TYR A 234 -5.26 10.13 3.02
CA TYR A 234 -6.49 10.07 3.79
C TYR A 234 -7.19 8.75 3.49
N GLY A 235 -7.52 7.98 4.52
CA GLY A 235 -8.15 6.69 4.33
C GLY A 235 -8.95 6.26 5.55
N ARG A 236 -9.76 5.23 5.37
CA ARG A 236 -10.52 4.64 6.47
C ARG A 236 -10.11 3.18 6.69
N PRO A 237 -10.17 2.65 7.93
CA PRO A 237 -10.02 1.23 8.17
C PRO A 237 -11.01 0.41 7.32
N GLY A 238 -10.51 -0.64 6.64
CA GLY A 238 -11.33 -1.52 5.81
C GLY A 238 -11.82 -0.94 4.49
N GLY A 239 -11.49 0.31 4.15
CA GLY A 239 -11.93 0.98 2.93
C GLY A 239 -10.80 1.56 2.10
N GLY A 240 -11.17 2.39 1.13
CA GLY A 240 -10.27 3.03 0.21
C GLY A 240 -9.37 4.10 0.85
N VAL A 241 -8.44 4.57 0.05
CA VAL A 241 -7.49 5.61 0.40
C VAL A 241 -7.37 6.62 -0.72
N VAL A 242 -7.25 7.89 -0.36
CA VAL A 242 -7.07 9.00 -1.30
C VAL A 242 -5.78 9.70 -0.95
N PHE A 243 -4.92 9.89 -1.95
CA PHE A 243 -3.74 10.73 -1.86
C PHE A 243 -4.03 12.10 -2.46
N ASP A 244 -3.57 13.14 -1.79
CA ASP A 244 -3.64 14.52 -2.23
C ASP A 244 -2.22 15.09 -2.35
N PHE A 245 -1.90 15.69 -3.49
CA PHE A 245 -0.58 16.26 -3.75
C PHE A 245 -0.55 17.75 -3.43
N ARG A 246 0.42 18.16 -2.60
CA ARG A 246 0.63 19.57 -2.23
C ARG A 246 2.09 19.97 -2.33
N MET A 247 2.34 21.21 -2.78
CA MET A 247 3.68 21.76 -2.88
C MET A 247 4.32 22.08 -1.52
N GLY A 248 3.57 22.05 -0.43
CA GLY A 248 4.04 22.34 0.92
C GLY A 248 3.41 21.44 1.97
N ARG A 249 4.00 21.46 3.19
CA ARG A 249 3.54 20.71 4.38
C ARG A 249 2.61 21.55 5.26
N GLY A 250 2.11 22.66 4.78
CA GLY A 250 1.27 23.58 5.55
C GLY A 250 -0.16 23.07 5.76
N ARG A 251 -0.85 23.68 6.73
CA ARG A 251 -2.26 23.44 7.09
C ARG A 251 -3.23 23.55 5.91
N GLU A 252 -2.88 24.32 4.88
CA GLU A 252 -3.75 24.59 3.72
C GLU A 252 -4.14 23.29 3.00
N GLY A 253 -3.22 22.31 2.93
CA GLY A 253 -3.52 21.00 2.35
C GLY A 253 -4.65 20.28 3.08
N PRO A 254 -4.48 19.92 4.38
CA PRO A 254 -5.54 19.30 5.16
C PRO A 254 -6.83 20.13 5.24
N LYS A 255 -6.73 21.46 5.36
CA LYS A 255 -7.90 22.35 5.40
C LYS A 255 -8.73 22.27 4.13
N GLU A 256 -8.10 22.32 2.97
CA GLU A 256 -8.79 22.21 1.68
C GLU A 256 -9.34 20.81 1.44
N PHE A 257 -8.58 19.77 1.81
CA PHE A 257 -9.02 18.39 1.64
C PHE A 257 -10.23 18.08 2.51
N LEU A 258 -10.17 18.36 3.81
CA LEU A 258 -11.21 18.00 4.77
C LEU A 258 -12.45 18.91 4.67
N GLY A 259 -12.28 20.17 4.29
CA GLY A 259 -13.38 21.14 4.17
C GLY A 259 -14.19 21.25 5.46
N GLN A 260 -15.45 20.80 5.43
CA GLN A 260 -16.38 20.77 6.57
C GLN A 260 -16.58 19.37 7.16
N PHE A 261 -15.61 18.48 7.05
CA PHE A 261 -15.69 17.14 7.63
C PHE A 261 -15.91 17.23 9.15
N GLU A 262 -16.92 16.54 9.67
CA GLU A 262 -17.32 16.56 11.10
C GLU A 262 -17.16 15.19 11.80
N GLY A 263 -16.54 14.20 11.12
CA GLY A 263 -16.24 12.90 11.72
C GLY A 263 -14.98 12.90 12.59
N ILE A 264 -14.41 11.73 12.82
CA ILE A 264 -13.17 11.55 13.57
C ILE A 264 -11.99 11.63 12.59
N LEU A 265 -11.02 12.50 12.89
CA LEU A 265 -9.72 12.54 12.21
C LEU A 265 -8.64 12.03 13.14
N GLN A 266 -7.97 10.94 12.78
CA GLN A 266 -6.84 10.39 13.51
C GLN A 266 -5.51 10.64 12.78
N THR A 267 -4.52 11.20 13.49
CA THR A 267 -3.20 11.56 12.95
C THR A 267 -2.09 11.22 13.96
N ASP A 268 -0.86 11.52 13.61
CA ASP A 268 0.31 11.47 14.52
C ASP A 268 0.36 12.64 15.52
N GLY A 269 -0.51 13.65 15.37
CA GLY A 269 -0.52 14.88 16.17
C GLY A 269 0.25 16.03 15.53
N TYR A 270 0.59 15.95 14.25
CA TYR A 270 1.23 17.04 13.52
C TYR A 270 0.35 18.32 13.49
N ALA A 271 0.95 19.46 13.75
CA ALA A 271 0.24 20.72 13.92
C ALA A 271 -0.54 21.21 12.67
N ALA A 272 -0.22 20.72 11.48
CA ALA A 272 -0.97 21.06 10.28
C ALA A 272 -2.41 20.56 10.29
N TYR A 273 -2.70 19.54 11.10
CA TYR A 273 -4.06 19.03 11.28
C TYR A 273 -4.87 19.77 12.36
N GLU A 274 -4.29 20.78 12.99
CA GLU A 274 -5.02 21.62 13.95
C GLU A 274 -5.92 22.63 13.22
N GLN A 275 -7.12 22.87 13.76
CA GLN A 275 -8.08 23.84 13.24
C GLN A 275 -8.43 23.62 11.75
N VAL A 276 -8.61 22.35 11.38
CA VAL A 276 -9.10 21.91 10.06
C VAL A 276 -10.43 21.15 10.26
N GLY A 277 -11.17 20.96 9.18
CA GLY A 277 -12.49 20.31 9.24
C GLY A 277 -13.59 21.21 9.76
N GLY A 278 -14.77 20.63 10.00
CA GLY A 278 -15.95 21.32 10.54
C GLY A 278 -15.90 21.46 12.07
N PRO A 279 -16.81 22.25 12.65
CA PRO A 279 -16.78 22.59 14.08
C PRO A 279 -17.00 21.41 15.03
N LYS A 280 -17.58 20.31 14.57
CA LYS A 280 -17.81 19.10 15.36
C LYS A 280 -16.78 18.00 15.10
N MET A 281 -15.75 18.27 14.31
CA MET A 281 -14.72 17.28 14.03
C MET A 281 -14.00 16.87 15.32
N VAL A 282 -13.91 15.56 15.53
CA VAL A 282 -13.17 14.98 16.65
C VAL A 282 -11.74 14.67 16.20
N HIS A 283 -10.78 15.29 16.86
CA HIS A 283 -9.37 15.02 16.60
C HIS A 283 -8.84 13.94 17.54
N ALA A 284 -8.27 12.87 16.99
CA ALA A 284 -7.66 11.77 17.72
C ALA A 284 -6.20 11.60 17.33
N CYS A 285 -5.39 11.03 18.24
CA CYS A 285 -3.97 10.80 18.00
C CYS A 285 -3.59 9.33 18.16
N CYS A 286 -2.40 9.00 17.66
CA CYS A 286 -1.85 7.66 17.55
C CYS A 286 -1.01 7.30 18.78
N TRP A 287 -1.38 6.23 19.49
CA TRP A 287 -0.59 5.70 20.61
C TRP A 287 0.73 5.06 20.17
N ALA A 288 0.84 4.58 18.93
CA ALA A 288 2.09 4.02 18.42
C ALA A 288 3.20 5.08 18.38
N HIS A 289 2.89 6.33 18.02
CA HIS A 289 3.83 7.45 18.05
C HIS A 289 4.29 7.80 19.47
N SER A 290 3.36 7.86 20.44
CA SER A 290 3.73 8.02 21.86
C SER A 290 4.64 6.90 22.34
N ARG A 291 4.28 5.64 22.05
CA ARG A 291 5.07 4.47 22.39
C ARG A 291 6.50 4.54 21.82
N ARG A 292 6.64 4.91 20.53
CA ARG A 292 7.94 5.05 19.85
C ARG A 292 8.87 6.01 20.60
N LYS A 293 8.36 7.17 21.05
CA LYS A 293 9.16 8.14 21.81
C LYS A 293 9.66 7.60 23.14
N PHE A 294 8.89 6.81 23.86
CA PHE A 294 9.35 6.14 25.08
C PHE A 294 10.35 5.01 24.79
N ILE A 295 10.19 4.26 23.69
CA ILE A 295 11.18 3.28 23.23
C ILE A 295 12.51 3.97 22.88
N GLU A 296 12.47 5.13 22.22
CA GLU A 296 13.68 5.93 21.99
C GLU A 296 14.37 6.32 23.31
N ALA A 297 13.58 6.69 24.32
CA ALA A 297 14.12 7.00 25.65
C ALA A 297 14.78 5.77 26.31
N THR A 298 14.18 4.57 26.21
CA THR A 298 14.80 3.33 26.74
C THR A 298 16.09 2.96 25.99
N LYS A 299 16.16 3.19 24.68
CA LYS A 299 17.38 2.92 23.90
C LYS A 299 18.54 3.85 24.30
N LEU A 300 18.24 5.12 24.54
CA LEU A 300 19.25 6.11 24.95
C LEU A 300 19.68 5.97 26.41
N ASN A 301 18.81 5.48 27.26
CA ASN A 301 19.11 5.18 28.66
C ASN A 301 18.45 3.85 29.08
N PRO A 302 19.12 2.71 28.81
CA PRO A 302 18.58 1.37 29.13
C PRO A 302 18.28 1.13 30.62
N ASP A 303 18.94 1.84 31.50
CA ASP A 303 18.78 1.74 32.98
C ASP A 303 17.56 2.53 33.48
N ASP A 304 16.89 3.27 32.63
CA ASP A 304 15.69 4.04 32.98
C ASP A 304 14.46 3.14 33.15
N ALA A 305 14.25 2.71 34.38
CA ALA A 305 13.11 1.88 34.74
C ALA A 305 11.74 2.56 34.47
N SER A 306 11.67 3.90 34.44
CA SER A 306 10.43 4.66 34.21
C SER A 306 10.01 4.56 32.78
N ALA A 307 10.92 4.78 31.83
CA ALA A 307 10.65 4.65 30.40
C ALA A 307 10.19 3.22 30.04
N THR A 308 10.92 2.22 30.55
CA THR A 308 10.60 0.79 30.34
C THR A 308 9.22 0.43 30.86
N ARG A 309 8.87 0.90 32.07
CA ARG A 309 7.56 0.65 32.66
C ARG A 309 6.42 1.30 31.87
N ILE A 310 6.59 2.55 31.42
CA ILE A 310 5.60 3.24 30.58
C ILE A 310 5.40 2.49 29.26
N VAL A 311 6.47 2.03 28.61
CA VAL A 311 6.37 1.21 27.37
C VAL A 311 5.57 -0.06 27.65
N ALA A 312 5.83 -0.77 28.75
CA ALA A 312 5.08 -1.97 29.12
C ALA A 312 3.58 -1.67 29.30
N ARG A 313 3.21 -0.56 29.96
CA ARG A 313 1.82 -0.14 30.14
C ARG A 313 1.14 0.21 28.81
N ILE A 314 1.83 0.91 27.92
CA ILE A 314 1.30 1.18 26.57
C ILE A 314 1.12 -0.12 25.78
N ASN A 315 2.01 -1.11 25.93
CA ASN A 315 1.83 -2.43 25.33
C ASN A 315 0.56 -3.13 25.86
N ASP A 316 0.22 -2.94 27.14
CA ASP A 316 -1.01 -3.48 27.72
C ASP A 316 -2.26 -2.86 27.06
N LEU A 317 -2.26 -1.56 26.69
CA LEU A 317 -3.35 -0.96 25.90
C LEU A 317 -3.54 -1.69 24.56
N PHE A 318 -2.44 -1.90 23.83
CA PHE A 318 -2.50 -2.61 22.55
C PHE A 318 -2.95 -4.06 22.70
N ARG A 319 -2.60 -4.71 23.80
CA ARG A 319 -2.98 -6.10 24.11
C ARG A 319 -4.49 -6.21 24.38
N ILE A 320 -5.06 -5.26 25.16
CA ILE A 320 -6.50 -5.21 25.40
C ILE A 320 -7.27 -4.98 24.09
N ASP A 321 -6.79 -4.08 23.23
CA ASP A 321 -7.45 -3.79 21.96
C ASP A 321 -7.30 -4.95 20.94
N ALA A 322 -6.21 -5.71 21.01
CA ALA A 322 -6.01 -6.94 20.23
C ALA A 322 -7.04 -8.03 20.60
N LEU A 323 -7.35 -8.20 21.89
CA LEU A 323 -8.41 -9.12 22.35
C LEU A 323 -9.77 -8.80 21.72
N ALA A 324 -10.12 -7.50 21.60
CA ALA A 324 -11.36 -7.09 20.97
C ALA A 324 -11.42 -7.51 19.49
N ARG A 325 -10.30 -7.44 18.77
CA ARG A 325 -10.20 -7.86 17.37
C ARG A 325 -10.23 -9.38 17.22
N GLU A 326 -9.48 -10.10 18.04
CA GLU A 326 -9.44 -11.57 18.03
C GLU A 326 -10.81 -12.20 18.31
N GLN A 327 -11.57 -11.59 19.22
CA GLN A 327 -12.91 -12.01 19.57
C GLN A 327 -14.00 -11.45 18.65
N ASN A 328 -13.62 -10.65 17.62
CA ASN A 328 -14.55 -9.97 16.70
C ASN A 328 -15.68 -9.20 17.44
N LEU A 329 -15.33 -8.51 18.53
CA LEU A 329 -16.29 -7.74 19.29
C LEU A 329 -16.90 -6.63 18.44
N ASP A 330 -18.22 -6.44 18.55
CA ASP A 330 -18.90 -5.29 18.00
C ASP A 330 -18.54 -3.98 18.74
N HIS A 331 -19.02 -2.86 18.26
CA HIS A 331 -18.71 -1.56 18.85
C HIS A 331 -19.18 -1.43 20.31
N ALA A 332 -20.32 -2.01 20.66
CA ALA A 332 -20.85 -1.94 22.02
C ALA A 332 -20.00 -2.77 23.00
N ALA A 333 -19.64 -3.99 22.63
CA ALA A 333 -18.78 -4.88 23.42
C ALA A 333 -17.34 -4.32 23.51
N ARG A 334 -16.80 -3.75 22.41
CA ARG A 334 -15.50 -3.09 22.40
C ARG A 334 -15.48 -1.85 23.31
N HIS A 335 -16.55 -1.07 23.32
CA HIS A 335 -16.71 0.04 24.25
C HIS A 335 -16.73 -0.43 25.70
N ALA A 336 -17.52 -1.45 26.03
CA ALA A 336 -17.60 -2.00 27.38
C ALA A 336 -16.22 -2.51 27.87
N LEU A 337 -15.49 -3.26 27.03
CA LEU A 337 -14.14 -3.74 27.31
C LEU A 337 -13.18 -2.57 27.61
N ARG A 338 -13.25 -1.51 26.82
CA ARG A 338 -12.40 -0.31 27.02
C ARG A 338 -12.76 0.43 28.29
N GLN A 339 -14.04 0.55 28.64
CA GLN A 339 -14.46 1.16 29.91
C GLN A 339 -13.97 0.36 31.13
N GLU A 340 -14.09 -0.97 31.07
CA GLU A 340 -13.72 -1.86 32.18
C GLU A 340 -12.22 -1.97 32.37
N ARG A 341 -11.46 -2.22 31.29
CA ARG A 341 -10.04 -2.56 31.40
C ARG A 341 -9.08 -1.45 30.99
N THR A 342 -9.44 -0.67 29.97
CA THR A 342 -8.54 0.33 29.41
C THR A 342 -8.57 1.64 30.21
N ARG A 343 -9.72 2.08 30.67
CA ARG A 343 -9.86 3.33 31.44
C ARG A 343 -8.99 3.36 32.69
N PRO A 344 -9.01 2.34 33.59
CA PRO A 344 -8.14 2.32 34.77
C PRO A 344 -6.64 2.27 34.41
N LEU A 345 -6.31 1.57 33.33
CA LEU A 345 -4.93 1.51 32.83
C LEU A 345 -4.44 2.87 32.33
N LEU A 346 -5.28 3.65 31.65
CA LEU A 346 -4.95 5.01 31.21
C LEU A 346 -4.67 5.95 32.39
N GLU A 347 -5.42 5.84 33.49
CA GLU A 347 -5.18 6.61 34.71
C GLU A 347 -3.79 6.28 35.28
N THR A 348 -3.44 5.00 35.33
CA THR A 348 -2.10 4.55 35.76
C THR A 348 -1.00 5.08 34.83
N ILE A 349 -1.19 4.97 33.52
CA ILE A 349 -0.23 5.48 32.52
C ILE A 349 -0.01 6.98 32.68
N ARG A 350 -1.08 7.74 32.89
CA ARG A 350 -0.99 9.18 33.08
C ARG A 350 -0.15 9.55 34.28
N LEU A 351 -0.42 8.93 35.44
CA LEU A 351 0.33 9.17 36.67
C LEU A 351 1.83 8.81 36.52
N GLU A 352 2.13 7.68 35.87
CA GLU A 352 3.52 7.26 35.60
C GLU A 352 4.24 8.25 34.65
N ILE A 353 3.55 8.78 33.62
CA ILE A 353 4.13 9.79 32.72
C ILE A 353 4.32 11.14 33.41
N GLU A 354 3.36 11.58 34.24
CA GLU A 354 3.47 12.81 35.03
C GLU A 354 4.65 12.72 36.00
N ALA A 355 4.78 11.62 36.73
CA ALA A 355 5.91 11.37 37.63
C ALA A 355 7.27 11.33 36.87
N ALA A 356 7.31 10.71 35.71
CA ALA A 356 8.51 10.68 34.86
C ALA A 356 8.88 12.08 34.35
N ARG A 357 7.90 12.89 33.94
CA ARG A 357 8.11 14.28 33.51
C ARG A 357 8.71 15.14 34.61
N ASP A 358 8.22 14.99 35.87
CA ASP A 358 8.60 15.83 36.98
C ASP A 358 10.05 15.60 37.42
N VAL A 359 10.62 14.42 37.17
CA VAL A 359 12.02 14.09 37.47
C VAL A 359 12.97 14.18 36.29
N ALA A 360 12.45 14.13 35.05
CA ALA A 360 13.26 14.13 33.84
C ALA A 360 13.64 15.57 33.43
N LEU A 361 14.87 15.76 32.93
CA LEU A 361 15.22 17.02 32.27
C LEU A 361 14.32 17.21 31.04
N PRO A 362 13.73 18.40 30.83
CA PRO A 362 12.81 18.66 29.70
C PRO A 362 13.43 18.37 28.31
N SER A 363 14.75 18.52 28.17
CA SER A 363 15.52 18.23 26.95
C SER A 363 15.94 16.78 26.81
N SER A 364 15.77 15.94 27.82
CA SER A 364 16.05 14.50 27.73
C SER A 364 15.03 13.79 26.84
N ALA A 365 15.36 12.60 26.35
CA ALA A 365 14.44 11.81 25.55
C ALA A 365 13.16 11.46 26.32
N LEU A 366 13.30 11.07 27.61
CA LEU A 366 12.16 10.80 28.48
C LEU A 366 11.29 12.05 28.69
N GLY A 367 11.91 13.20 29.00
CA GLY A 367 11.19 14.46 29.20
C GLY A 367 10.41 14.89 27.94
N ARG A 368 11.04 14.77 26.77
CA ARG A 368 10.36 15.04 25.48
C ARG A 368 9.20 14.07 25.21
N ALA A 369 9.39 12.76 25.48
CA ALA A 369 8.34 11.76 25.33
C ALA A 369 7.14 12.02 26.24
N ALA A 370 7.40 12.34 27.50
CA ALA A 370 6.38 12.68 28.49
C ALA A 370 5.60 13.96 28.08
N ASN A 371 6.32 15.05 27.77
CA ASN A 371 5.69 16.30 27.33
C ASN A 371 4.85 16.12 26.08
N TYR A 372 5.34 15.40 25.07
CA TYR A 372 4.58 15.09 23.84
C TYR A 372 3.29 14.34 24.16
N THR A 373 3.38 13.27 24.96
CA THR A 373 2.22 12.43 25.26
C THR A 373 1.18 13.17 26.10
N LEU A 374 1.60 13.93 27.10
CA LEU A 374 0.70 14.73 27.95
C LEU A 374 0.05 15.86 27.16
N ALA A 375 0.76 16.53 26.26
CA ALA A 375 0.20 17.57 25.39
C ALA A 375 -0.91 17.01 24.47
N LEU A 376 -0.82 15.76 24.05
CA LEU A 376 -1.79 15.09 23.20
C LEU A 376 -2.80 14.22 23.98
N TRP A 377 -2.77 14.22 25.32
CA TRP A 377 -3.51 13.28 26.16
C TRP A 377 -5.00 13.19 25.79
N ASN A 378 -5.66 14.32 25.68
CA ASN A 378 -7.10 14.36 25.37
C ASN A 378 -7.40 13.75 23.98
N LYS A 379 -6.50 13.89 23.02
CA LYS A 379 -6.65 13.31 21.68
C LYS A 379 -6.28 11.82 21.66
N LEU A 380 -5.31 11.41 22.46
CA LEU A 380 -4.91 10.02 22.62
C LEU A 380 -5.98 9.17 23.31
N THR A 381 -6.80 9.76 24.18
CA THR A 381 -7.82 9.04 24.95
C THR A 381 -9.19 9.02 24.29
N ARG A 382 -9.39 9.68 23.13
CA ARG A 382 -10.68 9.70 22.42
C ARG A 382 -11.23 8.31 22.08
N PHE A 383 -10.38 7.33 21.86
CA PHE A 383 -10.83 5.96 21.55
C PHE A 383 -11.65 5.29 22.67
N ILE A 384 -11.63 5.83 23.89
CA ILE A 384 -12.49 5.39 24.98
C ILE A 384 -13.96 5.77 24.73
N GLU A 385 -14.18 6.90 24.06
CA GLU A 385 -15.52 7.43 23.77
C GLU A 385 -16.04 6.90 22.42
N TYR A 386 -15.12 6.62 21.49
CA TYR A 386 -15.42 6.23 20.11
C TYR A 386 -14.93 4.81 19.85
N PRO A 387 -15.80 3.79 19.92
CA PRO A 387 -15.40 2.39 19.79
C PRO A 387 -14.86 2.01 18.41
N GLU A 388 -15.24 2.74 17.35
CA GLU A 388 -14.72 2.57 16.00
C GLU A 388 -13.26 3.02 15.84
N LEU A 389 -12.78 3.89 16.75
CA LEU A 389 -11.44 4.46 16.66
C LEU A 389 -10.37 3.40 17.01
N GLU A 390 -9.35 3.30 16.16
CA GLU A 390 -8.18 2.46 16.39
C GLU A 390 -7.18 3.14 17.34
N LEU A 391 -6.33 2.36 18.03
CA LEU A 391 -5.25 2.91 18.88
C LEU A 391 -4.14 3.57 18.08
N SER A 392 -3.99 3.21 16.81
CA SER A 392 -2.94 3.73 15.94
C SER A 392 -3.46 4.07 14.55
N ASN A 393 -2.76 4.99 13.87
CA ASN A 393 -2.94 5.26 12.46
C ASN A 393 -2.04 4.41 11.55
N ASN A 394 -1.59 3.24 12.01
CA ASN A 394 -0.69 2.36 11.25
C ASN A 394 -1.24 1.97 9.87
N LEU A 395 -2.56 1.99 9.67
CA LEU A 395 -3.14 1.74 8.33
C LEU A 395 -2.79 2.89 7.37
N ALA A 396 -2.75 4.13 7.86
CA ALA A 396 -2.31 5.27 7.08
C ALA A 396 -0.80 5.15 6.76
N GLU A 397 0.03 4.87 7.76
CA GLU A 397 1.47 4.65 7.59
C GLU A 397 1.77 3.51 6.59
N ASN A 398 1.06 2.38 6.71
CA ASN A 398 1.22 1.25 5.78
C ASN A 398 0.84 1.62 4.33
N SER A 399 -0.11 2.54 4.14
CA SER A 399 -0.47 3.04 2.81
C SER A 399 0.60 3.99 2.23
N MET A 400 1.45 4.58 3.08
CA MET A 400 2.59 5.40 2.65
C MET A 400 3.80 4.57 2.21
N ARG A 401 3.95 3.33 2.67
CA ARG A 401 5.11 2.46 2.34
C ARG A 401 5.35 2.29 0.84
N PRO A 402 4.34 1.99 -0.01
CA PRO A 402 4.56 1.91 -1.45
C PRO A 402 5.10 3.19 -2.05
N VAL A 403 4.64 4.35 -1.57
CA VAL A 403 5.16 5.66 -2.01
C VAL A 403 6.62 5.83 -1.61
N SER A 404 6.97 5.49 -0.37
CA SER A 404 8.33 5.58 0.15
C SER A 404 9.31 4.67 -0.60
N LEU A 405 8.89 3.45 -0.97
CA LEU A 405 9.66 2.54 -1.82
C LEU A 405 9.78 3.08 -3.24
N SER A 406 8.69 3.55 -3.82
CA SER A 406 8.66 4.10 -5.17
C SER A 406 9.57 5.31 -5.34
N ARG A 407 9.66 6.21 -4.36
CA ARG A 407 10.57 7.36 -4.39
C ARG A 407 12.01 6.97 -4.66
N LYS A 408 12.48 5.85 -4.10
CA LYS A 408 13.83 5.34 -4.32
C LYS A 408 14.08 4.91 -5.77
N ASN A 409 13.04 4.55 -6.50
CA ASN A 409 13.12 4.07 -7.88
C ASN A 409 12.88 5.18 -8.91
N TRP A 410 11.92 6.07 -8.70
CA TRP A 410 11.61 7.15 -9.66
C TRP A 410 12.09 8.53 -9.21
N ILE A 411 12.71 8.65 -8.04
CA ILE A 411 13.45 9.79 -7.50
C ILE A 411 12.57 11.04 -7.29
N HIS A 412 11.90 11.54 -8.32
CA HIS A 412 11.11 12.78 -8.26
C HIS A 412 9.86 12.69 -9.13
N VAL A 413 8.91 13.56 -8.85
CA VAL A 413 7.77 13.87 -9.73
C VAL A 413 8.24 14.89 -10.77
N GLY A 414 8.02 14.63 -12.05
CA GLY A 414 8.59 15.39 -13.15
C GLY A 414 8.16 16.87 -13.24
N SER A 415 7.04 17.23 -12.62
CA SER A 415 6.57 18.63 -12.58
C SER A 415 5.46 18.82 -11.53
N ARG A 416 5.17 20.10 -11.20
CA ARG A 416 4.02 20.45 -10.35
C ARG A 416 2.69 19.92 -10.92
N GLN A 417 2.50 19.96 -12.25
CA GLN A 417 1.29 19.50 -12.92
C GLN A 417 1.15 17.97 -12.93
N ALA A 418 2.26 17.25 -12.84
CA ALA A 418 2.26 15.78 -12.72
C ALA A 418 1.83 15.30 -11.33
N GLY A 419 2.04 16.10 -10.28
CA GLY A 419 1.74 15.72 -8.90
C GLY A 419 0.32 15.20 -8.67
N PRO A 420 -0.74 15.93 -9.03
CA PRO A 420 -2.12 15.47 -8.90
C PRO A 420 -2.41 14.18 -9.67
N LYS A 421 -1.79 13.98 -10.84
CA LYS A 421 -1.93 12.77 -11.66
C LYS A 421 -1.29 11.57 -10.98
N VAL A 422 -0.10 11.77 -10.39
CA VAL A 422 0.58 10.75 -9.57
C VAL A 422 -0.26 10.40 -8.35
N ALA A 423 -0.77 11.39 -7.63
CA ALA A 423 -1.65 11.18 -6.47
C ALA A 423 -2.90 10.37 -6.84
N ALA A 424 -3.52 10.64 -8.00
CA ALA A 424 -4.67 9.90 -8.48
C ALA A 424 -4.32 8.42 -8.78
N ILE A 425 -3.21 8.16 -9.46
CA ILE A 425 -2.77 6.77 -9.72
C ILE A 425 -2.50 6.04 -8.41
N VAL A 426 -1.74 6.65 -7.49
CA VAL A 426 -1.39 6.02 -6.20
C VAL A 426 -2.64 5.76 -5.37
N SER A 427 -3.65 6.65 -5.39
CA SER A 427 -4.95 6.44 -4.72
C SER A 427 -5.63 5.16 -5.21
N ILE A 428 -5.68 4.96 -6.51
CA ILE A 428 -6.30 3.77 -7.11
C ILE A 428 -5.48 2.52 -6.81
N VAL A 429 -4.16 2.57 -7.04
CA VAL A 429 -3.26 1.41 -6.82
C VAL A 429 -3.34 0.94 -5.37
N GLU A 430 -3.23 1.88 -4.43
CA GLU A 430 -3.23 1.56 -3.01
C GLU A 430 -4.62 1.09 -2.52
N THR A 431 -5.71 1.68 -3.01
CA THR A 431 -7.06 1.21 -2.71
C THR A 431 -7.26 -0.22 -3.22
N CYS A 432 -6.86 -0.53 -4.46
CA CYS A 432 -6.92 -1.88 -4.99
C CYS A 432 -6.10 -2.86 -4.14
N ARG A 433 -4.88 -2.49 -3.74
CA ARG A 433 -4.04 -3.31 -2.87
C ARG A 433 -4.71 -3.60 -1.51
N ARG A 434 -5.23 -2.58 -0.85
CA ARG A 434 -5.90 -2.70 0.47
C ARG A 434 -7.15 -3.57 0.40
N MET A 435 -7.93 -3.42 -0.66
CA MET A 435 -9.18 -4.15 -0.85
C MET A 435 -9.01 -5.48 -1.59
N ARG A 436 -7.77 -5.86 -1.93
CA ARG A 436 -7.43 -7.08 -2.69
C ARG A 436 -8.14 -7.16 -4.03
N ILE A 437 -8.26 -6.01 -4.71
CA ILE A 437 -8.85 -5.92 -6.05
C ILE A 437 -7.74 -6.18 -7.07
N PRO A 438 -7.95 -7.06 -8.07
CA PRO A 438 -6.99 -7.30 -9.14
C PRO A 438 -6.86 -6.05 -10.02
N ILE A 439 -5.80 -5.28 -9.79
CA ILE A 439 -5.64 -3.93 -10.35
C ILE A 439 -5.65 -3.90 -11.88
N ARG A 440 -5.04 -4.88 -12.55
CA ARG A 440 -5.01 -4.93 -14.04
C ARG A 440 -6.41 -5.11 -14.60
N GLU A 441 -7.22 -5.98 -14.01
CA GLU A 441 -8.62 -6.21 -14.41
C GLU A 441 -9.49 -4.98 -14.14
N TYR A 442 -9.34 -4.38 -12.96
CA TYR A 442 -10.03 -3.15 -12.62
C TYR A 442 -9.74 -2.03 -13.62
N LEU A 443 -8.47 -1.77 -13.92
CA LEU A 443 -8.08 -0.71 -14.88
C LEU A 443 -8.54 -1.05 -16.30
N ALA A 444 -8.48 -2.30 -16.72
CA ALA A 444 -8.95 -2.74 -18.04
C ALA A 444 -10.47 -2.56 -18.21
N GLY A 445 -11.24 -2.81 -17.16
CA GLY A 445 -12.70 -2.61 -17.18
C GLY A 445 -13.13 -1.16 -16.96
N THR A 446 -12.24 -0.28 -16.50
CA THR A 446 -12.60 1.09 -16.10
C THR A 446 -12.05 2.15 -17.07
N LEU A 447 -10.77 2.09 -17.42
CA LEU A 447 -10.11 3.17 -18.18
C LEU A 447 -10.64 3.35 -19.61
N PRO A 448 -10.92 2.29 -20.39
CA PRO A 448 -11.50 2.48 -21.73
C PRO A 448 -12.89 3.12 -21.61
N GLY A 449 -13.06 4.26 -22.24
CA GLY A 449 -14.34 5.00 -22.20
C GLY A 449 -14.55 5.93 -21.01
N LEU A 450 -13.65 5.91 -20.00
CA LEU A 450 -13.77 6.78 -18.82
C LEU A 450 -13.87 8.27 -19.18
N ALA A 451 -13.15 8.71 -20.22
CA ALA A 451 -13.19 10.09 -20.73
C ALA A 451 -14.58 10.53 -21.22
N GLY A 452 -15.43 9.60 -21.66
CA GLY A 452 -16.78 9.85 -22.16
C GLY A 452 -17.88 9.71 -21.12
N LEU A 453 -17.55 9.32 -19.86
CA LEU A 453 -18.55 9.11 -18.82
C LEU A 453 -19.04 10.43 -18.22
N SER A 454 -20.34 10.49 -17.94
CA SER A 454 -20.89 11.60 -17.16
C SER A 454 -20.39 11.54 -15.72
N ILE A 455 -20.24 12.70 -15.08
CA ILE A 455 -19.79 12.82 -13.68
C ILE A 455 -20.69 12.01 -12.74
N GLN A 456 -21.97 11.90 -13.02
CA GLN A 456 -22.95 11.16 -12.22
C GLN A 456 -22.65 9.65 -12.20
N ARG A 457 -22.08 9.11 -13.27
CA ARG A 457 -21.76 7.69 -13.39
C ARG A 457 -20.38 7.32 -12.85
N LEU A 458 -19.51 8.29 -12.57
CA LEU A 458 -18.15 8.02 -12.10
C LEU A 458 -18.13 7.23 -10.78
N ALA A 459 -19.15 7.38 -9.92
CA ALA A 459 -19.26 6.61 -8.69
C ALA A 459 -19.36 5.09 -8.92
N GLU A 460 -19.90 4.66 -10.06
CA GLU A 460 -19.98 3.26 -10.44
C GLU A 460 -18.61 2.63 -10.72
N PHE A 461 -17.59 3.45 -10.96
CA PHE A 461 -16.25 3.05 -11.39
C PHE A 461 -15.19 3.22 -10.32
N THR A 462 -15.56 3.62 -9.09
CA THR A 462 -14.63 3.58 -7.96
C THR A 462 -14.22 2.14 -7.65
N PRO A 463 -13.00 1.89 -7.11
CA PRO A 463 -12.57 0.53 -6.75
C PRO A 463 -13.56 -0.17 -5.79
N GLU A 464 -14.15 0.57 -4.84
CA GLU A 464 -15.14 0.02 -3.91
C GLU A 464 -16.42 -0.43 -4.63
N ALA A 465 -16.95 0.40 -5.55
CA ALA A 465 -18.12 0.06 -6.35
C ALA A 465 -17.84 -1.11 -7.31
N TRP A 466 -16.63 -1.15 -7.88
CA TRP A 466 -16.21 -2.27 -8.72
C TRP A 466 -16.14 -3.58 -7.92
N ALA A 467 -15.53 -3.56 -6.74
CA ALA A 467 -15.46 -4.73 -5.86
C ALA A 467 -16.84 -5.23 -5.44
N ALA A 468 -17.78 -4.31 -5.17
CA ALA A 468 -19.16 -4.68 -4.82
C ALA A 468 -19.91 -5.40 -5.94
N ARG A 469 -19.59 -5.08 -7.21
CA ARG A 469 -20.23 -5.70 -8.40
C ARG A 469 -19.61 -7.03 -8.80
N ASN A 470 -18.34 -7.28 -8.42
CA ASN A 470 -17.58 -8.45 -8.86
C ASN A 470 -17.32 -9.47 -7.72
N ARG A 471 -17.96 -9.28 -6.57
CA ARG A 471 -18.08 -10.28 -5.49
C ARG A 471 -19.29 -11.16 -5.75
#